data_609bfed73df43d702c03d91a6b449e38
#
_entry.id   609bfed73df43d702c03d91a6b449e38
#
_cell.length_a   1.000
_cell.length_b   1.000
_cell.length_c   1.000
_cell.angle_alpha   90.00
_cell.angle_beta   90.00
_cell.angle_gamma   90.00
#
_symmetry.space_group_name_H-M   'P 1'
#
loop_
_entity.id
_entity.type
_entity.pdbx_description
1 polymer ?
#
loop_
_entity_poly.entity_id
_entity_poly.type
_entity_poly.pdbx_seq_one_letter_code
_entity_poly.pdbx_strand_id
1 'polypeptide(L)'
;MAKYILSCCSTADLSKEHFDKIDVKYICFHYELDGVEHPDDLGQTMPFEEFYRKMTEGAATKTSQVNSDEYYDFWKPYLEQGSDILHLTLSSGISGSVNSANIAREDLEEEFPDRKLYVVDSLGASSGYGLIMDTLAGMRDEGRSIDELHDWIEQHKLDLNHWFFSTDLTFYIRGGRISKTAGTVGTILGICPLLNMDDEGRLIPRSKIRGKKKVIQEIVKRMEENAQDGLDYSGKCYISQSACMEDAEAVARLVEERFPKLDGKVEINYIGTTIGSHTGPGTVALFFWGKRRQG
;
A
#
# COMPACT_ATOMS: atom_id res chain seq x y z
N MET A 1 -29.51 8.54 0.20
CA MET A 1 -28.32 8.37 1.07
C MET A 1 -27.50 9.64 0.99
N ALA A 2 -26.83 10.04 2.06
CA ALA A 2 -25.88 11.16 2.01
C ALA A 2 -24.79 10.82 0.97
N LYS A 3 -24.39 11.80 0.16
CA LYS A 3 -23.32 11.64 -0.80
C LYS A 3 -21.99 11.57 -0.04
N TYR A 4 -21.19 10.57 -0.28
CA TYR A 4 -19.84 10.50 0.29
C TYR A 4 -18.81 10.11 -0.75
N ILE A 5 -17.55 10.43 -0.50
CA ILE A 5 -16.41 10.02 -1.31
C ILE A 5 -15.51 9.08 -0.53
N LEU A 6 -14.82 8.22 -1.27
CA LEU A 6 -13.69 7.44 -0.78
C LEU A 6 -12.40 8.10 -1.25
N SER A 7 -11.42 8.20 -0.36
CA SER A 7 -10.13 8.75 -0.71
C SER A 7 -8.98 8.04 0.01
N CYS A 8 -7.78 8.16 -0.52
CA CYS A 8 -6.55 7.65 0.08
C CYS A 8 -5.34 8.47 -0.37
N CYS A 9 -4.14 8.03 0.00
CA CYS A 9 -2.91 8.62 -0.51
C CYS A 9 -2.41 7.87 -1.76
N SER A 10 -1.58 8.52 -2.59
CA SER A 10 -0.95 7.90 -3.77
C SER A 10 -0.20 6.61 -3.45
N THR A 11 0.30 6.49 -2.21
CA THR A 11 1.00 5.30 -1.70
C THR A 11 0.15 4.01 -1.61
N ALA A 12 -1.12 4.06 -2.07
CA ALA A 12 -1.92 2.86 -2.35
C ALA A 12 -1.47 2.13 -3.63
N ASP A 13 -0.59 2.74 -4.41
CA ASP A 13 0.08 2.14 -5.58
C ASP A 13 -0.89 1.44 -6.55
N LEU A 14 -2.10 1.97 -6.71
CA LEU A 14 -2.99 1.62 -7.81
C LEU A 14 -2.70 2.51 -9.00
N SER A 15 -2.97 2.05 -10.21
CA SER A 15 -2.85 2.91 -11.38
C SER A 15 -3.91 4.02 -11.38
N LYS A 16 -3.63 5.11 -12.13
CA LYS A 16 -4.62 6.18 -12.28
C LYS A 16 -5.93 5.66 -12.88
N GLU A 17 -5.83 4.78 -13.88
CA GLU A 17 -6.97 4.16 -14.52
C GLU A 17 -7.80 3.33 -13.52
N HIS A 18 -7.13 2.65 -12.59
CA HIS A 18 -7.81 1.90 -11.53
C HIS A 18 -8.55 2.86 -10.58
N PHE A 19 -7.90 3.91 -10.09
CA PHE A 19 -8.55 4.93 -9.25
C PHE A 19 -9.76 5.58 -9.95
N ASP A 20 -9.61 5.92 -11.22
CA ASP A 20 -10.71 6.50 -12.01
C ASP A 20 -11.88 5.50 -12.15
N LYS A 21 -11.58 4.22 -12.39
CA LYS A 21 -12.58 3.17 -12.55
C LYS A 21 -13.41 2.93 -11.29
N ILE A 22 -12.77 2.95 -10.13
CA ILE A 22 -13.44 2.71 -8.84
C ILE A 22 -13.90 4.01 -8.16
N ASP A 23 -13.77 5.17 -8.82
CA ASP A 23 -14.11 6.50 -8.31
C ASP A 23 -13.58 6.75 -6.88
N VAL A 24 -12.30 6.51 -6.68
CA VAL A 24 -11.57 6.83 -5.45
C VAL A 24 -10.67 8.02 -5.70
N LYS A 25 -10.71 9.02 -4.82
CA LYS A 25 -9.85 10.21 -4.90
C LYS A 25 -8.52 9.91 -4.20
N TYR A 26 -7.43 10.52 -4.67
CA TYR A 26 -6.15 10.37 -4.00
C TYR A 26 -5.43 11.70 -3.85
N ILE A 27 -4.63 11.80 -2.78
CA ILE A 27 -3.72 12.90 -2.52
C ILE A 27 -2.29 12.39 -2.64
N CYS A 28 -1.42 13.17 -3.29
CA CYS A 28 -0.05 12.77 -3.56
C CYS A 28 0.86 12.99 -2.35
N PHE A 29 1.66 11.98 -2.01
CA PHE A 29 2.88 12.16 -1.25
C PHE A 29 3.92 12.88 -2.13
N HIS A 30 5.08 13.20 -1.54
CA HIS A 30 6.17 13.85 -2.26
C HIS A 30 7.46 13.02 -2.11
N TYR A 31 8.31 13.12 -3.12
CA TYR A 31 9.67 12.59 -3.06
C TYR A 31 10.65 13.60 -3.66
N GLU A 32 11.87 13.57 -3.14
CA GLU A 32 13.00 14.30 -3.67
C GLU A 32 13.88 13.31 -4.44
N LEU A 33 14.29 13.67 -5.64
CA LEU A 33 15.24 12.93 -6.44
C LEU A 33 16.40 13.87 -6.80
N ASP A 34 17.59 13.58 -6.28
CA ASP A 34 18.80 14.40 -6.44
C ASP A 34 18.58 15.90 -6.10
N GLY A 35 17.83 16.17 -5.04
CA GLY A 35 17.55 17.53 -4.56
C GLY A 35 16.37 18.23 -5.25
N VAL A 36 15.68 17.57 -6.18
CA VAL A 36 14.49 18.10 -6.84
C VAL A 36 13.26 17.42 -6.28
N GLU A 37 12.28 18.22 -5.79
CA GLU A 37 11.03 17.72 -5.26
C GLU A 37 10.02 17.42 -6.39
N HIS A 38 9.31 16.31 -6.24
CA HIS A 38 8.29 15.82 -7.17
C HIS A 38 7.08 15.28 -6.40
N PRO A 39 5.86 15.38 -6.96
CA PRO A 39 4.71 14.65 -6.44
C PRO A 39 4.82 13.17 -6.79
N ASP A 40 4.36 12.31 -5.90
CA ASP A 40 4.10 10.90 -6.19
C ASP A 40 2.75 10.76 -6.91
N ASP A 41 2.73 11.12 -8.17
CA ASP A 41 1.53 11.26 -9.00
C ASP A 41 1.21 10.02 -9.83
N LEU A 42 1.52 8.85 -9.32
CA LEU A 42 1.29 7.54 -9.97
C LEU A 42 2.06 7.39 -11.30
N GLY A 43 3.24 7.98 -11.37
CA GLY A 43 4.12 7.85 -12.53
C GLY A 43 3.78 8.76 -13.72
N GLN A 44 2.89 9.75 -13.55
CA GLN A 44 2.47 10.62 -14.65
C GLN A 44 3.56 11.61 -15.07
N THR A 45 4.24 12.27 -14.11
CA THR A 45 5.35 13.18 -14.40
C THR A 45 6.70 12.48 -14.46
N MET A 46 6.89 11.42 -13.69
CA MET A 46 8.10 10.59 -13.68
C MET A 46 7.69 9.12 -13.88
N PRO A 47 7.85 8.53 -15.08
CA PRO A 47 7.59 7.12 -15.29
C PRO A 47 8.38 6.23 -14.31
N PHE A 48 7.74 5.19 -13.78
CA PHE A 48 8.36 4.33 -12.76
C PHE A 48 9.65 3.69 -13.23
N GLU A 49 9.74 3.29 -14.50
CA GLU A 49 10.96 2.72 -15.09
C GLU A 49 12.12 3.72 -15.05
N GLU A 50 11.85 5.00 -15.32
CA GLU A 50 12.85 6.05 -15.26
C GLU A 50 13.28 6.32 -13.82
N PHE A 51 12.34 6.39 -12.89
CA PHE A 51 12.61 6.56 -11.46
C PHE A 51 13.54 5.45 -10.94
N TYR A 52 13.20 4.19 -11.16
CA TYR A 52 14.00 3.06 -10.70
C TYR A 52 15.35 2.95 -11.42
N ARG A 53 15.41 3.32 -12.71
CA ARG A 53 16.68 3.40 -13.44
C ARG A 53 17.61 4.42 -12.77
N LYS A 54 17.14 5.64 -12.48
CA LYS A 54 17.91 6.67 -11.77
C LYS A 54 18.38 6.17 -10.38
N MET A 55 17.53 5.51 -9.62
CA MET A 55 17.93 4.90 -8.34
C MET A 55 19.04 3.86 -8.51
N THR A 56 18.98 3.03 -9.53
CA THR A 56 20.01 2.03 -9.85
C THR A 56 21.33 2.69 -10.26
N GLU A 57 21.27 3.84 -10.92
CA GLU A 57 22.41 4.67 -11.28
C GLU A 57 22.99 5.45 -10.08
N GLY A 58 22.36 5.38 -8.91
CA GLY A 58 22.87 5.96 -7.67
C GLY A 58 22.19 7.26 -7.24
N ALA A 59 21.09 7.67 -7.87
CA ALA A 59 20.34 8.85 -7.47
C ALA A 59 19.90 8.75 -6.00
N ALA A 60 20.01 9.88 -5.29
CA ALA A 60 19.59 9.99 -3.90
C ALA A 60 18.09 10.31 -3.82
N THR A 61 17.36 9.56 -3.00
CA THR A 61 15.94 9.79 -2.76
C THR A 61 15.64 10.11 -1.30
N LYS A 62 14.67 10.99 -1.09
CA LYS A 62 14.01 11.26 0.20
C LYS A 62 12.52 11.37 -0.04
N THR A 63 11.72 11.29 1.01
CA THR A 63 10.26 11.45 0.89
C THR A 63 9.73 12.38 1.97
N SER A 64 8.65 13.09 1.65
CA SER A 64 7.84 13.81 2.61
C SER A 64 6.39 13.32 2.52
N GLN A 65 5.75 13.24 3.68
CA GLN A 65 4.34 12.89 3.78
C GLN A 65 3.46 14.08 3.42
N VAL A 66 2.21 13.83 3.12
CA VAL A 66 1.16 14.85 3.06
C VAL A 66 1.06 15.55 4.41
N ASN A 67 1.12 16.88 4.44
CA ASN A 67 0.97 17.67 5.64
C ASN A 67 -0.51 18.03 5.93
N SER A 68 -0.79 18.68 7.08
CA SER A 68 -2.16 18.99 7.48
C SER A 68 -2.84 19.99 6.54
N ASP A 69 -2.11 21.01 6.07
CA ASP A 69 -2.67 22.01 5.17
C ASP A 69 -3.09 21.40 3.83
N GLU A 70 -2.26 20.49 3.30
CA GLU A 70 -2.57 19.75 2.07
C GLU A 70 -3.81 18.85 2.21
N TYR A 71 -3.96 18.17 3.35
CA TYR A 71 -5.18 17.39 3.64
C TYR A 71 -6.40 18.30 3.77
N TYR A 72 -6.27 19.43 4.47
CA TYR A 72 -7.34 20.39 4.62
C TYR A 72 -7.82 20.92 3.24
N ASP A 73 -6.89 21.38 2.40
CA ASP A 73 -7.16 21.87 1.06
C ASP A 73 -7.75 20.79 0.14
N PHE A 74 -7.34 19.54 0.31
CA PHE A 74 -7.85 18.42 -0.46
C PHE A 74 -9.29 18.04 -0.10
N TRP A 75 -9.65 18.05 1.19
CA TRP A 75 -10.98 17.62 1.62
C TRP A 75 -12.03 18.72 1.62
N LYS A 76 -11.66 19.95 1.90
CA LYS A 76 -12.57 21.09 2.04
C LYS A 76 -13.55 21.23 0.88
N PRO A 77 -13.14 21.19 -0.41
CA PRO A 77 -14.07 21.33 -1.53
C PRO A 77 -15.17 20.28 -1.60
N TYR A 78 -14.90 19.06 -1.10
CA TYR A 78 -15.92 18.00 -1.04
C TYR A 78 -16.92 18.22 0.08
N LEU A 79 -16.46 18.67 1.24
CA LEU A 79 -17.32 19.00 2.38
C LEU A 79 -18.21 20.20 2.06
N GLU A 80 -17.70 21.24 1.41
CA GLU A 80 -18.46 22.40 0.90
C GLU A 80 -19.57 21.97 -0.08
N GLN A 81 -19.33 20.92 -0.87
CA GLN A 81 -20.33 20.34 -1.78
C GLN A 81 -21.33 19.41 -1.08
N GLY A 82 -21.24 19.28 0.25
CA GLY A 82 -22.12 18.46 1.07
C GLY A 82 -21.82 16.96 1.04
N SER A 83 -20.61 16.55 0.62
CA SER A 83 -20.18 15.16 0.67
C SER A 83 -19.50 14.84 1.99
N ASP A 84 -19.79 13.66 2.55
CA ASP A 84 -19.01 13.07 3.63
C ASP A 84 -17.75 12.38 3.05
N ILE A 85 -16.75 12.08 3.88
CA ILE A 85 -15.46 11.55 3.41
C ILE A 85 -15.03 10.36 4.27
N LEU A 86 -14.62 9.27 3.63
CA LEU A 86 -13.84 8.18 4.26
C LEU A 86 -12.46 8.13 3.60
N HIS A 87 -11.43 8.42 4.39
CA HIS A 87 -10.05 8.45 3.93
C HIS A 87 -9.20 7.39 4.62
N LEU A 88 -8.46 6.62 3.81
CA LEU A 88 -7.45 5.68 4.31
C LEU A 88 -6.04 6.25 4.12
N THR A 89 -5.27 6.23 5.20
CA THR A 89 -3.85 6.66 5.18
C THR A 89 -2.90 5.48 5.05
N LEU A 90 -1.67 5.75 4.61
CA LEU A 90 -0.55 4.83 4.79
C LEU A 90 -0.34 4.53 6.27
N SER A 91 0.06 3.30 6.61
CA SER A 91 0.26 2.83 7.98
C SER A 91 1.03 3.80 8.88
N SER A 92 0.50 4.04 10.09
CA SER A 92 1.18 4.79 11.15
C SER A 92 2.48 4.12 11.62
N GLY A 93 2.63 2.81 11.41
CA GLY A 93 3.85 2.07 11.73
C GLY A 93 5.07 2.45 10.88
N ILE A 94 4.87 3.15 9.75
CA ILE A 94 5.93 3.53 8.81
C ILE A 94 5.86 4.98 8.32
N SER A 95 4.81 5.74 8.66
CA SER A 95 4.61 7.15 8.27
C SER A 95 3.85 7.93 9.34
N GLY A 96 4.12 9.21 9.47
CA GLY A 96 3.35 10.14 10.31
C GLY A 96 2.10 10.72 9.65
N SER A 97 1.74 10.27 8.45
CA SER A 97 0.64 10.82 7.64
C SER A 97 -0.72 10.81 8.35
N VAL A 98 -0.99 9.78 9.16
CA VAL A 98 -2.20 9.69 10.00
C VAL A 98 -2.32 10.90 10.94
N ASN A 99 -1.22 11.35 11.55
CA ASN A 99 -1.24 12.51 12.44
C ASN A 99 -1.61 13.79 11.68
N SER A 100 -0.99 14.03 10.52
CA SER A 100 -1.31 15.19 9.68
C SER A 100 -2.77 15.18 9.24
N ALA A 101 -3.27 14.00 8.84
CA ALA A 101 -4.67 13.80 8.44
C ALA A 101 -5.64 14.09 9.60
N ASN A 102 -5.33 13.65 10.83
CA ASN A 102 -6.18 13.91 12.00
C ASN A 102 -6.21 15.40 12.39
N ILE A 103 -5.09 16.13 12.29
CA ILE A 103 -5.07 17.58 12.53
C ILE A 103 -6.02 18.28 11.54
N ALA A 104 -5.90 18.01 10.24
CA ALA A 104 -6.78 18.60 9.23
C ALA A 104 -8.26 18.20 9.44
N ARG A 105 -8.51 16.96 9.89
CA ARG A 105 -9.87 16.51 10.22
C ARG A 105 -10.46 17.33 11.36
N GLU A 106 -9.72 17.54 12.46
CA GLU A 106 -10.21 18.32 13.61
C GLU A 106 -10.59 19.74 13.20
N ASP A 107 -9.75 20.42 12.40
CA ASP A 107 -10.04 21.77 11.88
C ASP A 107 -11.30 21.78 10.98
N LEU A 108 -11.46 20.78 10.11
CA LEU A 108 -12.61 20.68 9.20
C LEU A 108 -13.89 20.25 9.93
N GLU A 109 -13.85 19.44 10.97
CA GLU A 109 -15.01 19.09 11.79
C GLU A 109 -15.57 20.32 12.53
N GLU A 110 -14.74 21.28 12.94
CA GLU A 110 -15.19 22.55 13.49
C GLU A 110 -15.90 23.43 12.45
N GLU A 111 -15.39 23.45 11.21
CA GLU A 111 -15.96 24.25 10.11
C GLU A 111 -17.22 23.60 9.53
N PHE A 112 -17.28 22.26 9.46
CA PHE A 112 -18.38 21.48 8.85
C PHE A 112 -19.01 20.47 9.83
N PRO A 113 -19.61 20.92 10.95
CA PRO A 113 -20.09 20.03 12.02
C PRO A 113 -21.19 19.03 11.59
N ASP A 114 -21.88 19.31 10.46
CA ASP A 114 -22.92 18.44 9.92
C ASP A 114 -22.37 17.40 8.92
N ARG A 115 -21.05 17.37 8.70
CA ARG A 115 -20.38 16.43 7.79
C ARG A 115 -19.61 15.37 8.54
N LYS A 116 -19.48 14.19 7.94
CA LYS A 116 -18.65 13.10 8.46
C LYS A 116 -17.33 13.07 7.71
N LEU A 117 -16.24 13.11 8.45
CA LEU A 117 -14.89 12.94 7.91
C LEU A 117 -14.16 11.84 8.72
N TYR A 118 -14.17 10.63 8.18
CA TYR A 118 -13.46 9.49 8.78
C TYR A 118 -12.04 9.38 8.24
N VAL A 119 -11.06 9.36 9.14
CA VAL A 119 -9.66 9.09 8.84
C VAL A 119 -9.30 7.75 9.46
N VAL A 120 -8.96 6.79 8.62
CA VAL A 120 -8.62 5.42 9.04
C VAL A 120 -7.15 5.15 8.77
N ASP A 121 -6.42 4.75 9.82
CA ASP A 121 -5.11 4.14 9.66
C ASP A 121 -5.27 2.75 9.05
N SER A 122 -4.81 2.57 7.81
CA SER A 122 -4.94 1.29 7.12
C SER A 122 -4.10 0.17 7.75
N LEU A 123 -3.08 0.53 8.55
CA LEU A 123 -2.02 -0.38 8.99
C LEU A 123 -1.44 -1.20 7.83
N GLY A 124 -1.48 -0.64 6.62
CA GLY A 124 -1.10 -1.24 5.35
C GLY A 124 -0.23 -0.32 4.50
N ALA A 125 0.28 -0.84 3.40
CA ALA A 125 1.12 -0.12 2.44
C ALA A 125 0.90 -0.64 1.02
N SER A 126 1.24 0.21 0.03
CA SER A 126 1.23 -0.16 -1.38
C SER A 126 -0.13 -0.70 -1.84
N SER A 127 -0.19 -1.53 -2.87
CA SER A 127 -1.46 -2.11 -3.35
C SER A 127 -2.16 -3.00 -2.31
N GLY A 128 -1.56 -3.22 -1.13
CA GLY A 128 -2.24 -3.85 -0.01
C GLY A 128 -3.42 -2.99 0.47
N TYR A 129 -3.17 -1.75 0.87
CA TYR A 129 -4.32 -0.91 1.22
C TYR A 129 -5.04 -0.34 -0.03
N GLY A 130 -4.44 -0.44 -1.22
CA GLY A 130 -5.14 -0.28 -2.49
C GLY A 130 -6.24 -1.33 -2.67
N LEU A 131 -6.00 -2.60 -2.31
CA LEU A 131 -7.00 -3.67 -2.30
C LEU A 131 -8.11 -3.41 -1.27
N ILE A 132 -7.78 -2.79 -0.13
CA ILE A 132 -8.81 -2.32 0.81
C ILE A 132 -9.69 -1.26 0.13
N MET A 133 -9.10 -0.27 -0.55
CA MET A 133 -9.86 0.77 -1.25
C MET A 133 -10.78 0.19 -2.33
N ASP A 134 -10.30 -0.76 -3.11
CA ASP A 134 -11.12 -1.47 -4.10
C ASP A 134 -12.30 -2.21 -3.46
N THR A 135 -12.07 -2.86 -2.31
CA THR A 135 -13.13 -3.53 -1.55
C THR A 135 -14.17 -2.53 -1.03
N LEU A 136 -13.73 -1.42 -0.44
CA LEU A 136 -14.63 -0.37 0.06
C LEU A 136 -15.42 0.29 -1.09
N ALA A 137 -14.81 0.47 -2.26
CA ALA A 137 -15.50 0.97 -3.45
C ALA A 137 -16.61 0.00 -3.90
N GLY A 138 -16.35 -1.30 -3.91
CA GLY A 138 -17.36 -2.33 -4.18
C GLY A 138 -18.53 -2.26 -3.19
N MET A 139 -18.25 -2.16 -1.88
CA MET A 139 -19.29 -2.04 -0.85
C MET A 139 -20.11 -0.74 -1.00
N ARG A 140 -19.46 0.39 -1.38
CA ARG A 140 -20.17 1.63 -1.70
C ARG A 140 -21.11 1.42 -2.88
N ASP A 141 -20.67 0.77 -3.92
CA ASP A 141 -21.45 0.53 -5.14
C ASP A 141 -22.59 -0.45 -4.91
N GLU A 142 -22.49 -1.32 -3.90
CA GLU A 142 -23.60 -2.13 -3.35
C GLU A 142 -24.59 -1.29 -2.52
N GLY A 143 -24.33 0.00 -2.30
CA GLY A 143 -25.22 0.93 -1.59
C GLY A 143 -25.05 0.99 -0.08
N ARG A 144 -23.93 0.52 0.44
CA ARG A 144 -23.63 0.65 1.88
C ARG A 144 -23.34 2.10 2.27
N SER A 145 -23.68 2.44 3.50
CA SER A 145 -23.44 3.77 4.07
C SER A 145 -21.95 3.95 4.45
N ILE A 146 -21.52 5.20 4.59
CA ILE A 146 -20.16 5.53 5.04
C ILE A 146 -19.86 4.94 6.42
N ASP A 147 -20.84 4.91 7.33
CA ASP A 147 -20.68 4.34 8.66
C ASP A 147 -20.43 2.83 8.60
N GLU A 148 -21.20 2.11 7.76
CA GLU A 148 -20.99 0.67 7.56
C GLU A 148 -19.61 0.36 6.97
N LEU A 149 -19.10 1.21 6.05
CA LEU A 149 -17.76 1.06 5.51
C LEU A 149 -16.69 1.31 6.57
N HIS A 150 -16.85 2.38 7.36
CA HIS A 150 -15.94 2.72 8.45
C HIS A 150 -15.87 1.60 9.48
N ASP A 151 -17.00 1.12 9.96
CA ASP A 151 -17.06 0.05 10.94
C ASP A 151 -16.47 -1.26 10.40
N TRP A 152 -16.75 -1.56 9.13
CA TRP A 152 -16.21 -2.75 8.48
C TRP A 152 -14.68 -2.69 8.39
N ILE A 153 -14.11 -1.58 7.91
CA ILE A 153 -12.65 -1.51 7.76
C ILE A 153 -11.92 -1.50 9.09
N GLU A 154 -12.45 -0.84 10.13
CA GLU A 154 -11.86 -0.88 11.47
C GLU A 154 -11.80 -2.31 12.03
N GLN A 155 -12.76 -3.16 11.69
CA GLN A 155 -12.78 -4.56 12.10
C GLN A 155 -11.84 -5.43 11.26
N HIS A 156 -11.70 -5.16 9.94
CA HIS A 156 -11.09 -6.08 8.98
C HIS A 156 -9.73 -5.66 8.44
N LYS A 157 -9.25 -4.43 8.65
CA LYS A 157 -7.96 -3.95 8.10
C LYS A 157 -6.76 -4.85 8.43
N LEU A 158 -6.79 -5.57 9.55
CA LEU A 158 -5.75 -6.53 9.91
C LEU A 158 -5.91 -7.92 9.25
N ASP A 159 -7.06 -8.18 8.61
CA ASP A 159 -7.28 -9.42 7.89
C ASP A 159 -6.66 -9.36 6.48
N LEU A 160 -6.23 -8.17 6.02
CA LEU A 160 -5.45 -8.04 4.80
C LEU A 160 -3.97 -8.36 5.07
N ASN A 161 -3.46 -9.38 4.41
CA ASN A 161 -2.10 -9.85 4.54
C ASN A 161 -1.16 -9.14 3.56
N HIS A 162 0.03 -8.79 4.05
CA HIS A 162 1.10 -8.15 3.29
C HIS A 162 2.35 -9.00 3.45
N TRP A 163 2.72 -9.76 2.42
CA TRP A 163 3.97 -10.50 2.36
C TRP A 163 4.83 -9.94 1.25
N PHE A 164 6.12 -9.77 1.48
CA PHE A 164 7.01 -9.26 0.45
C PHE A 164 8.42 -9.80 0.63
N PHE A 165 9.14 -9.87 -0.47
CA PHE A 165 10.58 -10.12 -0.45
C PHE A 165 11.32 -9.00 -1.20
N SER A 166 12.58 -8.83 -0.87
CA SER A 166 13.47 -7.95 -1.59
C SER A 166 14.82 -8.65 -1.85
N THR A 167 15.55 -8.17 -2.84
CA THR A 167 16.91 -8.62 -3.10
C THR A 167 17.96 -7.82 -2.32
N ASP A 168 17.56 -6.64 -1.79
CA ASP A 168 18.42 -5.75 -1.01
C ASP A 168 17.58 -4.97 0.02
N LEU A 169 18.02 -4.94 1.28
CA LEU A 169 17.38 -4.15 2.35
C LEU A 169 18.06 -2.81 2.62
N THR A 170 19.06 -2.43 1.82
CA THR A 170 19.82 -1.19 2.03
C THR A 170 18.92 0.04 2.06
N PHE A 171 17.94 0.12 1.15
CA PHE A 171 17.00 1.25 1.07
C PHE A 171 16.07 1.27 2.29
N TYR A 172 15.57 0.13 2.73
CA TYR A 172 14.72 0.01 3.93
C TYR A 172 15.43 0.48 5.20
N ILE A 173 16.72 0.13 5.35
CA ILE A 173 17.55 0.55 6.49
C ILE A 173 17.88 2.03 6.41
N ARG A 174 18.26 2.52 5.22
CA ARG A 174 18.56 3.93 4.98
C ARG A 174 17.35 4.81 5.27
N GLY A 175 16.18 4.37 4.85
CA GLY A 175 14.90 5.03 5.09
C GLY A 175 14.36 4.89 6.52
N GLY A 176 14.99 4.05 7.37
CA GLY A 176 14.57 3.83 8.76
C GLY A 176 13.29 3.04 8.95
N ARG A 177 12.78 2.35 7.92
CA ARG A 177 11.57 1.51 7.99
C ARG A 177 11.86 0.10 8.48
N ILE A 178 13.14 -0.30 8.47
CA ILE A 178 13.66 -1.50 9.13
C ILE A 178 14.86 -1.10 9.98
N SER A 179 14.95 -1.61 11.21
CA SER A 179 16.09 -1.31 12.09
C SER A 179 17.39 -1.91 11.54
N LYS A 180 18.54 -1.28 11.82
CA LYS A 180 19.86 -1.78 11.41
C LYS A 180 20.12 -3.20 11.89
N THR A 181 19.67 -3.54 13.10
CA THR A 181 19.81 -4.88 13.69
C THR A 181 18.97 -5.93 12.99
N ALA A 182 17.75 -5.59 12.59
CA ALA A 182 16.88 -6.48 11.82
C ALA A 182 17.34 -6.62 10.36
N GLY A 183 17.94 -5.55 9.80
CA GLY A 183 18.39 -5.50 8.41
C GLY A 183 19.82 -6.00 8.15
N THR A 184 20.62 -6.32 9.17
CA THR A 184 22.02 -6.85 9.02
C THR A 184 22.14 -8.11 8.17
N VAL A 185 21.05 -8.61 7.68
CA VAL A 185 20.91 -9.82 6.87
C VAL A 185 20.78 -9.55 5.38
N GLY A 186 20.40 -8.32 4.99
CA GLY A 186 20.01 -7.98 3.62
C GLY A 186 21.15 -7.82 2.60
N THR A 187 22.41 -7.84 3.02
CA THR A 187 23.57 -7.61 2.14
C THR A 187 24.36 -8.88 1.79
N ILE A 188 23.88 -10.05 2.17
CA ILE A 188 24.55 -11.30 1.82
C ILE A 188 24.13 -11.71 0.41
N LEU A 189 25.08 -11.80 -0.49
CA LEU A 189 24.87 -12.18 -1.89
C LEU A 189 24.02 -13.45 -2.03
N GLY A 190 22.93 -13.33 -2.77
CA GLY A 190 22.02 -14.43 -3.07
C GLY A 190 21.01 -14.77 -1.95
N ILE A 191 20.92 -13.95 -0.89
CA ILE A 191 19.85 -14.06 0.12
C ILE A 191 18.72 -13.08 -0.26
N CYS A 192 17.51 -13.58 -0.28
CA CYS A 192 16.27 -12.80 -0.43
C CYS A 192 15.52 -12.85 0.91
N PRO A 193 15.55 -11.77 1.70
CA PRO A 193 14.72 -11.68 2.89
C PRO A 193 13.23 -11.74 2.53
N LEU A 194 12.46 -12.54 3.26
CA LEU A 194 11.00 -12.53 3.22
C LEU A 194 10.50 -11.82 4.47
N LEU A 195 9.62 -10.87 4.26
CA LEU A 195 9.08 -9.97 5.28
C LEU A 195 7.55 -9.97 5.23
N ASN A 196 6.95 -9.46 6.30
CA ASN A 196 5.53 -9.08 6.29
C ASN A 196 5.30 -7.75 7.04
N MET A 197 4.05 -7.31 7.07
CA MET A 197 3.62 -6.29 8.03
C MET A 197 2.97 -6.95 9.24
N ASP A 198 3.33 -6.49 10.45
CA ASP A 198 2.72 -6.92 11.71
C ASP A 198 1.34 -6.25 11.94
N ASP A 199 0.73 -6.50 13.09
CA ASP A 199 -0.55 -5.92 13.51
C ASP A 199 -0.46 -4.44 13.91
N GLU A 200 0.75 -3.91 14.12
CA GLU A 200 1.01 -2.47 14.29
C GLU A 200 1.41 -1.78 12.97
N GLY A 201 1.32 -2.47 11.83
CA GLY A 201 1.63 -1.92 10.52
C GLY A 201 3.12 -1.64 10.27
N ARG A 202 4.02 -2.36 10.96
CA ARG A 202 5.49 -2.25 10.80
C ARG A 202 6.02 -3.36 9.91
N LEU A 203 7.16 -3.09 9.26
CA LEU A 203 7.82 -4.07 8.39
C LEU A 203 8.71 -5.01 9.21
N ILE A 204 8.41 -6.30 9.18
CA ILE A 204 9.09 -7.32 10.00
C ILE A 204 9.77 -8.37 9.13
N PRO A 205 11.11 -8.51 9.19
CA PRO A 205 11.81 -9.65 8.59
C PRO A 205 11.43 -10.97 9.27
N ARG A 206 10.94 -11.93 8.49
CA ARG A 206 10.49 -13.23 8.99
C ARG A 206 11.45 -14.37 8.65
N SER A 207 12.05 -14.37 7.47
CA SER A 207 12.97 -15.42 7.07
C SER A 207 13.99 -14.98 6.04
N LYS A 208 15.09 -15.74 5.96
CA LYS A 208 16.21 -15.54 5.05
C LYS A 208 16.24 -16.68 4.05
N ILE A 209 15.93 -16.39 2.80
CA ILE A 209 15.79 -17.44 1.79
C ILE A 209 16.90 -17.31 0.77
N ARG A 210 17.60 -18.38 0.50
CA ARG A 210 18.67 -18.39 -0.48
C ARG A 210 18.12 -18.64 -1.88
N GLY A 211 18.20 -17.62 -2.73
CA GLY A 211 17.86 -17.68 -4.14
C GLY A 211 16.42 -17.27 -4.46
N LYS A 212 16.25 -16.52 -5.57
CA LYS A 212 14.96 -15.97 -6.04
C LYS A 212 13.89 -17.05 -6.24
N LYS A 213 14.23 -18.16 -6.92
CA LYS A 213 13.27 -19.25 -7.17
C LYS A 213 12.64 -19.79 -5.90
N LYS A 214 13.40 -19.87 -4.81
CA LYS A 214 12.90 -20.36 -3.53
C LYS A 214 12.04 -19.35 -2.81
N VAL A 215 12.39 -18.07 -2.84
CA VAL A 215 11.59 -17.04 -2.17
C VAL A 215 10.25 -16.83 -2.89
N ILE A 216 10.20 -16.95 -4.23
CA ILE A 216 8.96 -16.95 -5.02
C ILE A 216 8.02 -18.10 -4.58
N GLN A 217 8.55 -19.29 -4.37
CA GLN A 217 7.75 -20.41 -3.84
C GLN A 217 7.28 -20.16 -2.39
N GLU A 218 8.16 -19.60 -1.58
CA GLU A 218 7.87 -19.40 -0.17
C GLU A 218 6.82 -18.28 0.05
N ILE A 219 6.83 -17.20 -0.73
CA ILE A 219 5.82 -16.15 -0.60
C ILE A 219 4.42 -16.68 -0.96
N VAL A 220 4.31 -17.52 -1.98
CA VAL A 220 3.04 -18.16 -2.35
C VAL A 220 2.60 -19.16 -1.28
N LYS A 221 3.54 -19.90 -0.69
CA LYS A 221 3.25 -20.76 0.45
C LYS A 221 2.67 -19.97 1.65
N ARG A 222 3.15 -18.73 1.89
CA ARG A 222 2.55 -17.86 2.91
C ARG A 222 1.09 -17.54 2.60
N MET A 223 0.74 -17.38 1.33
CA MET A 223 -0.65 -17.22 0.94
C MET A 223 -1.45 -18.51 1.18
N GLU A 224 -0.93 -19.69 0.82
CA GLU A 224 -1.58 -20.98 1.10
C GLU A 224 -1.88 -21.17 2.60
N GLU A 225 -0.97 -20.74 3.47
CA GLU A 225 -1.08 -20.88 4.93
C GLU A 225 -2.05 -19.88 5.56
N ASN A 226 -2.23 -18.70 4.94
CA ASN A 226 -2.92 -17.56 5.57
C ASN A 226 -4.15 -17.07 4.83
N ALA A 227 -4.37 -17.42 3.56
CA ALA A 227 -5.53 -16.96 2.81
C ALA A 227 -6.85 -17.37 3.47
N GLN A 228 -7.86 -16.51 3.36
CA GLN A 228 -9.22 -16.85 3.75
C GLN A 228 -9.66 -18.09 2.95
N ASP A 229 -10.29 -19.04 3.62
CA ASP A 229 -10.72 -20.33 3.04
C ASP A 229 -9.58 -21.19 2.43
N GLY A 230 -8.32 -20.90 2.75
CA GLY A 230 -7.16 -21.65 2.30
C GLY A 230 -7.04 -21.66 0.77
N LEU A 231 -6.90 -22.84 0.15
CA LEU A 231 -6.81 -22.98 -1.31
C LEU A 231 -8.11 -22.70 -2.06
N ASP A 232 -9.22 -22.56 -1.36
CA ASP A 232 -10.51 -22.16 -1.90
C ASP A 232 -10.71 -20.63 -1.92
N TYR A 233 -9.65 -19.86 -1.63
CA TYR A 233 -9.66 -18.42 -1.68
C TYR A 233 -10.27 -17.90 -2.99
N SER A 234 -11.30 -17.05 -2.85
CA SER A 234 -12.07 -16.51 -3.97
C SER A 234 -12.10 -14.97 -4.02
N GLY A 235 -11.20 -14.33 -3.27
CA GLY A 235 -11.03 -12.88 -3.32
C GLY A 235 -10.03 -12.44 -4.38
N LYS A 236 -9.90 -11.12 -4.54
CA LYS A 236 -8.86 -10.51 -5.39
C LYS A 236 -7.47 -10.69 -4.75
N CYS A 237 -6.46 -10.74 -5.59
CA CYS A 237 -5.06 -10.82 -5.17
C CYS A 237 -4.25 -9.77 -5.94
N TYR A 238 -3.51 -8.93 -5.22
CA TYR A 238 -2.68 -7.89 -5.81
C TYR A 238 -1.20 -8.16 -5.56
N ILE A 239 -0.38 -7.73 -6.50
CA ILE A 239 1.08 -7.70 -6.39
C ILE A 239 1.56 -6.29 -6.67
N SER A 240 2.53 -5.82 -5.89
CA SER A 240 3.33 -4.64 -6.23
C SER A 240 4.77 -5.03 -6.47
N GLN A 241 5.42 -4.40 -7.46
CA GLN A 241 6.82 -4.69 -7.80
C GLN A 241 7.62 -3.41 -8.05
N SER A 242 8.94 -3.46 -7.77
CA SER A 242 9.88 -2.38 -8.03
C SER A 242 10.97 -2.80 -9.01
N ALA A 243 10.78 -2.48 -10.30
CA ALA A 243 11.68 -2.81 -11.40
C ALA A 243 12.09 -4.31 -11.47
N CYS A 244 11.17 -5.22 -11.16
CA CYS A 244 11.39 -6.67 -11.20
C CYS A 244 10.14 -7.43 -11.69
N MET A 245 9.58 -6.98 -12.82
CA MET A 245 8.33 -7.51 -13.38
C MET A 245 8.37 -9.02 -13.59
N GLU A 246 9.48 -9.58 -14.09
CA GLU A 246 9.62 -11.03 -14.28
C GLU A 246 9.43 -11.84 -13.00
N ASP A 247 9.96 -11.33 -11.87
CA ASP A 247 9.80 -11.96 -10.56
C ASP A 247 8.32 -11.86 -10.09
N ALA A 248 7.68 -10.71 -10.31
CA ALA A 248 6.26 -10.50 -9.99
C ALA A 248 5.35 -11.41 -10.81
N GLU A 249 5.58 -11.52 -12.10
CA GLU A 249 4.84 -12.43 -12.98
C GLU A 249 5.04 -13.90 -12.60
N ALA A 250 6.24 -14.28 -12.13
CA ALA A 250 6.49 -15.63 -11.65
C ALA A 250 5.68 -15.94 -10.37
N VAL A 251 5.55 -14.96 -9.45
CA VAL A 251 4.66 -15.07 -8.28
C VAL A 251 3.20 -15.17 -8.73
N ALA A 252 2.76 -14.27 -9.63
CA ALA A 252 1.38 -14.24 -10.12
C ALA A 252 0.96 -15.57 -10.76
N ARG A 253 1.77 -16.10 -11.66
CA ARG A 253 1.50 -17.41 -12.29
C ARG A 253 1.35 -18.52 -11.26
N LEU A 254 2.23 -18.55 -10.26
CA LEU A 254 2.18 -19.58 -9.23
C LEU A 254 0.95 -19.42 -8.31
N VAL A 255 0.56 -18.18 -7.99
CA VAL A 255 -0.68 -17.89 -7.26
C VAL A 255 -1.89 -18.37 -8.06
N GLU A 256 -2.00 -18.01 -9.35
CA GLU A 256 -3.12 -18.42 -10.21
C GLU A 256 -3.22 -19.95 -10.38
N GLU A 257 -2.08 -20.65 -10.40
CA GLU A 257 -2.04 -22.12 -10.43
C GLU A 257 -2.57 -22.75 -9.12
N ARG A 258 -2.27 -22.12 -7.98
CA ARG A 258 -2.61 -22.65 -6.65
C ARG A 258 -4.01 -22.29 -6.18
N PHE A 259 -4.55 -21.16 -6.65
CA PHE A 259 -5.83 -20.61 -6.22
C PHE A 259 -6.80 -20.48 -7.42
N PRO A 260 -7.39 -21.58 -7.89
CA PRO A 260 -8.21 -21.59 -9.12
C PRO A 260 -9.54 -20.83 -8.99
N LYS A 261 -9.91 -20.42 -7.77
CA LYS A 261 -11.15 -19.69 -7.48
C LYS A 261 -10.95 -18.18 -7.31
N LEU A 262 -9.74 -17.66 -7.57
CA LEU A 262 -9.48 -16.22 -7.50
C LEU A 262 -10.53 -15.40 -8.25
N ASP A 263 -10.88 -14.25 -7.69
CA ASP A 263 -11.70 -13.25 -8.39
C ASP A 263 -10.85 -12.53 -9.44
N GLY A 264 -10.85 -13.07 -10.64
CA GLY A 264 -10.07 -12.56 -11.77
C GLY A 264 -8.61 -13.02 -11.77
N LYS A 265 -7.78 -12.28 -12.49
CA LYS A 265 -6.33 -12.47 -12.55
C LYS A 265 -5.65 -11.72 -11.41
N VAL A 266 -4.45 -12.16 -11.04
CA VAL A 266 -3.59 -11.39 -10.14
C VAL A 266 -3.26 -10.05 -10.81
N GLU A 267 -3.58 -8.95 -10.13
CA GLU A 267 -3.25 -7.61 -10.61
C GLU A 267 -1.84 -7.24 -10.17
N ILE A 268 -1.01 -6.82 -11.13
CA ILE A 268 0.38 -6.41 -10.86
C ILE A 268 0.50 -4.91 -11.06
N ASN A 269 0.87 -4.21 -9.99
CA ASN A 269 1.10 -2.77 -9.98
C ASN A 269 2.60 -2.45 -9.76
N TYR A 270 3.01 -1.24 -10.11
CA TYR A 270 4.30 -0.71 -9.66
C TYR A 270 4.23 -0.30 -8.18
N ILE A 271 5.34 -0.48 -7.47
CA ILE A 271 5.55 0.26 -6.22
C ILE A 271 5.83 1.71 -6.62
N GLY A 272 5.03 2.64 -6.09
CA GLY A 272 5.13 4.07 -6.36
C GLY A 272 6.43 4.70 -5.86
N THR A 273 6.69 5.94 -6.26
CA THR A 273 7.97 6.62 -6.01
C THR A 273 8.25 6.85 -4.52
N THR A 274 7.22 7.12 -3.72
CA THR A 274 7.35 7.28 -2.25
C THR A 274 7.79 5.97 -1.60
N ILE A 275 7.04 4.89 -1.79
CA ILE A 275 7.39 3.58 -1.21
C ILE A 275 8.68 3.07 -1.84
N GLY A 276 8.86 3.24 -3.14
CA GLY A 276 10.05 2.87 -3.90
C GLY A 276 11.34 3.50 -3.38
N SER A 277 11.28 4.76 -2.92
CA SER A 277 12.41 5.45 -2.28
C SER A 277 12.94 4.73 -1.03
N HIS A 278 12.06 3.98 -0.34
CA HIS A 278 12.41 3.22 0.86
C HIS A 278 12.62 1.73 0.62
N THR A 279 12.09 1.17 -0.46
CA THR A 279 12.24 -0.26 -0.78
C THR A 279 13.37 -0.52 -1.79
N GLY A 280 13.65 0.44 -2.65
CA GLY A 280 14.56 0.28 -3.76
C GLY A 280 14.05 -0.69 -4.83
N PRO A 281 14.82 -0.90 -5.90
CA PRO A 281 14.50 -1.91 -6.91
C PRO A 281 14.64 -3.33 -6.38
N GLY A 282 13.86 -4.28 -6.94
CA GLY A 282 13.94 -5.72 -6.63
C GLY A 282 13.03 -6.18 -5.49
N THR A 283 11.98 -5.43 -5.16
CA THR A 283 10.94 -5.85 -4.21
C THR A 283 9.71 -6.37 -4.95
N VAL A 284 9.18 -7.50 -4.50
CA VAL A 284 7.86 -8.04 -4.89
C VAL A 284 7.03 -8.23 -3.62
N ALA A 285 5.84 -7.63 -3.61
CA ALA A 285 4.89 -7.70 -2.51
C ALA A 285 3.57 -8.34 -2.97
N LEU A 286 3.02 -9.24 -2.15
CA LEU A 286 1.82 -10.02 -2.40
C LEU A 286 0.76 -9.67 -1.34
N PHE A 287 -0.46 -9.36 -1.78
CA PHE A 287 -1.56 -8.90 -0.95
C PHE A 287 -2.82 -9.72 -1.19
N PHE A 288 -3.45 -10.15 -0.10
CA PHE A 288 -4.65 -10.99 -0.12
C PHE A 288 -5.39 -10.92 1.22
N TRP A 289 -6.69 -11.15 1.21
CA TRP A 289 -7.50 -11.30 2.41
C TRP A 289 -7.28 -12.66 3.06
N GLY A 290 -7.14 -12.69 4.37
CA GLY A 290 -6.81 -13.93 5.06
C GLY A 290 -6.94 -13.86 6.57
N LYS A 291 -6.17 -14.67 7.26
CA LYS A 291 -6.12 -14.68 8.72
C LYS A 291 -5.62 -13.35 9.24
N ARG A 292 -6.18 -12.92 10.36
CA ARG A 292 -5.76 -11.69 11.05
C ARG A 292 -4.25 -11.71 11.32
N ARG A 293 -3.58 -10.63 10.91
CA ARG A 293 -2.15 -10.44 11.17
C ARG A 293 -1.87 -10.38 12.66
N GLN A 294 -0.72 -10.90 13.05
CA GLN A 294 -0.21 -10.91 14.41
C GLN A 294 1.21 -10.36 14.43
N GLY A 295 1.71 -9.94 15.60
CA GLY A 295 3.04 -9.38 15.83
C GLY A 295 4.21 -10.33 15.55
#